data_6115ab19d2643ea957838f3a4e112307
#
_entry.id   6115ab19d2643ea957838f3a4e112307
#
_cell.length_a   1.000
_cell.length_b   1.000
_cell.length_c   1.000
_cell.angle_alpha   90.00
_cell.angle_beta   90.00
_cell.angle_gamma   90.00
#
_symmetry.space_group_name_H-M   'P 1'
#
loop_
_entity.id
_entity.type
_entity.pdbx_description
1 polymer ?
#
loop_
_entity_poly.entity_id
_entity_poly.type
_entity_poly.pdbx_seq_one_letter_code
_entity_poly.pdbx_strand_id
1 'polypeptide(L)'
;NFHVYFAAMKKIFCILGIAFFTNAMAQQPIADSTQYEGEKHFKNIQQLTFGGDNAEAYFSFDGKYIIFQKTNPKEGIDCDQMYIGKIPKKGQKFTYKLVSTGKGRTTCGAFLKDKKHIVYASTHLAGNECPPVPDRKKYGNKYIWPIYSSFDIFMADLKGNIVKQLTKEPGYDAEATISPDGKTMVFTSTRDGDLDLYLMDLKTEKVTRITSELGYDGGAWFSPDGTKLIW
;
A
#
# COMPACT_ATOMS: atom_id res chain seq x y z
N ASN A 1 60.11 62.19 -7.72
CA ASN A 1 59.90 61.50 -6.48
C ASN A 1 58.41 61.52 -6.15
N PHE A 2 57.68 60.47 -6.59
CA PHE A 2 56.30 60.23 -6.18
C PHE A 2 56.23 58.99 -5.38
N HIS A 3 55.85 59.10 -4.11
CA HIS A 3 55.55 58.00 -3.23
C HIS A 3 54.08 57.63 -3.38
N VAL A 4 53.77 56.39 -3.80
CA VAL A 4 52.41 55.83 -3.86
C VAL A 4 52.22 54.97 -2.60
N TYR A 5 51.29 55.36 -1.73
CA TYR A 5 50.86 54.56 -0.60
C TYR A 5 49.78 53.57 -1.05
N PHE A 6 50.02 52.28 -0.93
CA PHE A 6 49.01 51.23 -1.07
C PHE A 6 48.29 51.02 0.27
N ALA A 7 47.03 51.40 0.33
CA ALA A 7 46.14 51.07 1.43
C ALA A 7 45.55 49.67 1.23
N ALA A 8 45.89 48.75 2.10
CA ALA A 8 45.33 47.39 2.10
C ALA A 8 43.92 47.42 2.73
N MET A 9 42.89 47.24 1.91
CA MET A 9 41.50 47.01 2.36
C MET A 9 41.33 45.57 2.78
N LYS A 10 41.23 45.29 4.09
CA LYS A 10 40.77 43.99 4.64
C LYS A 10 39.28 43.86 4.38
N LYS A 11 38.89 42.96 3.47
CA LYS A 11 37.50 42.52 3.29
C LYS A 11 37.14 41.59 4.45
N ILE A 12 36.27 42.05 5.33
CA ILE A 12 35.63 41.21 6.35
C ILE A 12 34.49 40.47 5.63
N PHE A 13 34.62 39.18 5.44
CA PHE A 13 33.54 38.30 4.99
C PHE A 13 32.66 37.97 6.21
N CYS A 14 31.51 38.62 6.33
CA CYS A 14 30.45 38.17 7.21
C CYS A 14 29.81 36.92 6.57
N ILE A 15 30.13 35.73 7.09
CA ILE A 15 29.38 34.51 6.77
C ILE A 15 28.09 34.58 7.57
N LEU A 16 26.98 34.96 6.90
CA LEU A 16 25.64 34.76 7.44
C LEU A 16 25.35 33.25 7.42
N GLY A 17 25.51 32.61 8.57
CA GLY A 17 25.04 31.24 8.77
C GLY A 17 23.51 31.22 8.76
N ILE A 18 22.91 30.80 7.64
CA ILE A 18 21.48 30.49 7.57
C ILE A 18 21.30 29.19 8.34
N ALA A 19 20.91 29.29 9.60
CA ALA A 19 20.44 28.13 10.38
C ALA A 19 19.10 27.69 9.80
N PHE A 20 19.11 26.62 8.99
CA PHE A 20 17.90 25.88 8.66
C PHE A 20 17.37 25.25 9.93
N PHE A 21 16.43 25.91 10.60
CA PHE A 21 15.56 25.26 11.56
C PHE A 21 14.67 24.26 10.80
N THR A 22 15.12 23.03 10.68
CA THR A 22 14.22 21.93 10.38
C THR A 22 13.26 21.83 11.57
N ASN A 23 12.05 22.34 11.40
CA ASN A 23 10.94 22.03 12.29
C ASN A 23 10.72 20.50 12.19
N ALA A 24 11.45 19.74 13.00
CA ALA A 24 11.04 18.41 13.34
C ALA A 24 9.71 18.58 14.09
N MET A 25 8.60 18.40 13.39
CA MET A 25 7.30 18.27 14.05
C MET A 25 7.45 17.08 15.00
N ALA A 26 7.65 17.39 16.26
CA ALA A 26 7.61 16.40 17.32
C ALA A 26 6.21 15.76 17.23
N GLN A 27 6.18 14.49 16.88
CA GLN A 27 4.97 13.71 16.88
C GLN A 27 4.43 13.77 18.31
N GLN A 28 3.26 14.40 18.50
CA GLN A 28 2.62 14.49 19.80
C GLN A 28 2.50 13.07 20.37
N PRO A 29 2.80 12.84 21.64
CA PRO A 29 2.53 11.56 22.28
C PRO A 29 1.06 11.27 22.08
N ILE A 30 0.74 10.12 21.47
CA ILE A 30 -0.62 9.65 21.29
C ILE A 30 -1.19 9.51 22.69
N ALA A 31 -2.10 10.43 23.06
CA ALA A 31 -2.91 10.27 24.25
C ALA A 31 -3.64 8.91 24.14
N ASP A 32 -4.02 8.33 25.27
CA ASP A 32 -4.80 7.06 25.41
C ASP A 32 -6.15 7.03 24.65
N SER A 33 -6.35 7.91 23.67
CA SER A 33 -7.55 8.05 22.84
C SER A 33 -7.83 6.85 21.91
N THR A 34 -6.90 5.88 21.85
CA THR A 34 -7.08 4.62 21.12
C THR A 34 -7.75 3.53 21.95
N GLN A 35 -8.02 3.77 23.22
CA GLN A 35 -8.75 2.84 24.10
C GLN A 35 -10.14 3.38 24.38
N TYR A 36 -11.14 2.54 24.22
CA TYR A 36 -12.54 2.85 24.58
C TYR A 36 -12.90 2.15 25.88
N GLU A 37 -13.71 2.80 26.71
CA GLU A 37 -14.24 2.21 27.93
C GLU A 37 -15.02 0.92 27.60
N GLY A 38 -14.70 -0.16 28.29
CA GLY A 38 -15.30 -1.49 28.07
C GLY A 38 -14.60 -2.36 27.01
N GLU A 39 -13.60 -1.85 26.26
CA GLU A 39 -12.81 -2.68 25.35
C GLU A 39 -11.92 -3.66 26.11
N LYS A 40 -12.14 -4.98 25.91
CA LYS A 40 -11.46 -6.06 26.65
C LYS A 40 -10.47 -6.84 25.78
N HIS A 41 -10.50 -6.66 24.45
CA HIS A 41 -9.79 -7.52 23.53
C HIS A 41 -8.46 -6.93 23.07
N PHE A 42 -8.33 -5.60 23.08
CA PHE A 42 -7.11 -4.92 22.61
C PHE A 42 -6.25 -4.41 23.78
N LYS A 43 -4.94 -4.60 23.63
CA LYS A 43 -3.92 -4.04 24.55
C LYS A 43 -2.78 -3.46 23.71
N ASN A 44 -2.14 -2.40 24.23
CA ASN A 44 -0.98 -1.77 23.60
C ASN A 44 -1.27 -1.29 22.14
N ILE A 45 -2.43 -0.69 21.94
CA ILE A 45 -2.79 -0.14 20.63
C ILE A 45 -1.81 0.97 20.27
N GLN A 46 -1.28 0.94 19.06
CA GLN A 46 -0.38 1.96 18.55
C GLN A 46 -0.83 2.41 17.15
N GLN A 47 -1.07 3.70 17.00
CA GLN A 47 -1.29 4.29 15.68
C GLN A 47 0.05 4.41 14.95
N LEU A 48 0.16 3.82 13.74
CA LEU A 48 1.39 3.79 12.94
C LEU A 48 1.44 4.89 11.89
N THR A 49 0.30 5.30 11.33
CA THR A 49 0.20 6.28 10.24
C THR A 49 -0.64 7.49 10.65
N PHE A 50 -0.33 8.65 10.06
CA PHE A 50 -0.97 9.93 10.38
C PHE A 50 -1.28 10.67 9.09
N GLY A 51 -2.54 11.09 8.93
CA GLY A 51 -3.04 11.81 7.76
C GLY A 51 -3.29 10.92 6.54
N GLY A 52 -4.21 11.38 5.68
CA GLY A 52 -4.72 10.61 4.54
C GLY A 52 -5.52 9.39 4.95
N ASP A 53 -5.88 8.59 3.96
CA ASP A 53 -6.51 7.29 4.15
C ASP A 53 -5.46 6.20 4.10
N ASN A 54 -5.47 5.29 5.09
CA ASN A 54 -4.56 4.16 5.16
C ASN A 54 -5.39 2.91 5.46
N ALA A 55 -5.31 1.92 4.59
CA ALA A 55 -6.17 0.74 4.64
C ALA A 55 -5.45 -0.53 4.18
N GLU A 56 -6.15 -1.67 4.23
CA GLU A 56 -5.67 -2.94 3.72
C GLU A 56 -4.26 -3.29 4.21
N ALA A 57 -4.11 -3.29 5.53
CA ALA A 57 -2.80 -3.46 6.17
C ALA A 57 -2.58 -4.91 6.61
N TYR A 58 -1.56 -5.56 6.05
CA TYR A 58 -1.29 -6.98 6.26
C TYR A 58 0.16 -7.24 6.65
N PHE A 59 0.38 -8.21 7.55
CA PHE A 59 1.69 -8.60 8.02
C PHE A 59 2.46 -9.45 7.02
N SER A 60 3.78 -9.31 7.01
CA SER A 60 4.66 -10.30 6.39
C SER A 60 4.58 -11.64 7.14
N PHE A 61 4.90 -12.77 6.47
CA PHE A 61 4.87 -14.11 7.07
C PHE A 61 5.70 -14.27 8.34
N ASP A 62 6.72 -13.45 8.53
CA ASP A 62 7.54 -13.44 9.75
C ASP A 62 7.13 -12.36 10.77
N GLY A 63 6.05 -11.64 10.51
CA GLY A 63 5.50 -10.62 11.38
C GLY A 63 6.38 -9.38 11.58
N LYS A 64 7.38 -9.16 10.71
CA LYS A 64 8.34 -8.05 10.89
C LYS A 64 7.99 -6.81 10.08
N TYR A 65 7.22 -6.96 9.02
CA TYR A 65 6.84 -5.89 8.12
C TYR A 65 5.32 -5.86 7.97
N ILE A 66 4.83 -4.70 7.60
CA ILE A 66 3.44 -4.48 7.23
C ILE A 66 3.41 -3.88 5.81
N ILE A 67 2.52 -4.37 4.97
CA ILE A 67 2.16 -3.77 3.69
C ILE A 67 0.80 -3.11 3.86
N PHE A 68 0.59 -1.95 3.26
CA PHE A 68 -0.68 -1.24 3.34
C PHE A 68 -0.85 -0.30 2.14
N GLN A 69 -2.09 0.04 1.83
CA GLN A 69 -2.39 1.08 0.86
C GLN A 69 -2.58 2.44 1.54
N LYS A 70 -2.16 3.48 0.84
CA LYS A 70 -2.26 4.87 1.32
C LYS A 70 -2.69 5.79 0.20
N THR A 71 -3.65 6.67 0.53
CA THR A 71 -4.02 7.87 -0.24
C THR A 71 -3.80 9.10 0.64
N ASN A 72 -3.12 10.12 0.14
CA ASN A 72 -2.98 11.41 0.82
C ASN A 72 -2.74 12.54 -0.19
N PRO A 73 -3.78 13.19 -0.70
CA PRO A 73 -3.63 14.28 -1.68
C PRO A 73 -2.76 15.44 -1.20
N LYS A 74 -2.68 15.67 0.12
CA LYS A 74 -1.79 16.69 0.70
C LYS A 74 -0.30 16.36 0.54
N GLU A 75 0.02 15.09 0.32
CA GLU A 75 1.37 14.58 0.03
C GLU A 75 1.56 14.26 -1.47
N GLY A 76 0.59 14.61 -2.34
CA GLY A 76 0.62 14.29 -3.77
C GLY A 76 0.32 12.83 -4.09
N ILE A 77 -0.39 12.13 -3.19
CA ILE A 77 -0.82 10.74 -3.37
C ILE A 77 -2.34 10.77 -3.60
N ASP A 78 -2.75 10.94 -4.85
CA ASP A 78 -4.15 11.22 -5.20
C ASP A 78 -5.05 9.99 -5.21
N CYS A 79 -4.49 8.80 -5.32
CA CYS A 79 -5.18 7.52 -5.13
C CYS A 79 -4.25 6.48 -4.50
N ASP A 80 -4.85 5.36 -4.08
CA ASP A 80 -4.16 4.34 -3.31
C ASP A 80 -2.88 3.86 -3.99
N GLN A 81 -1.79 3.88 -3.23
CA GLN A 81 -0.50 3.31 -3.56
C GLN A 81 -0.06 2.36 -2.46
N MET A 82 0.73 1.33 -2.81
CA MET A 82 1.21 0.35 -1.84
C MET A 82 2.51 0.79 -1.17
N TYR A 83 2.52 0.68 0.14
CA TYR A 83 3.68 0.98 0.99
C TYR A 83 4.04 -0.21 1.87
N ILE A 84 5.32 -0.35 2.18
CA ILE A 84 5.80 -1.29 3.20
C ILE A 84 6.63 -0.58 4.26
N GLY A 85 6.48 -1.00 5.50
CA GLY A 85 7.30 -0.54 6.61
C GLY A 85 7.64 -1.67 7.58
N LYS A 86 8.79 -1.54 8.24
CA LYS A 86 9.15 -2.44 9.32
C LYS A 86 8.36 -2.05 10.57
N ILE A 87 7.77 -3.02 11.26
CA ILE A 87 7.03 -2.78 12.49
C ILE A 87 8.00 -2.18 13.54
N PRO A 88 7.70 -1.00 14.07
CA PRO A 88 8.59 -0.32 15.00
C PRO A 88 8.58 -1.02 16.37
N LYS A 89 9.69 -0.94 17.07
CA LYS A 89 9.69 -1.25 18.50
C LYS A 89 8.97 -0.13 19.26
N LYS A 90 8.51 -0.44 20.49
CA LYS A 90 7.84 0.55 21.35
C LYS A 90 8.67 1.85 21.42
N GLY A 91 8.02 2.99 21.17
CA GLY A 91 8.64 4.31 21.19
C GLY A 91 9.46 4.69 19.94
N GLN A 92 9.55 3.81 18.93
CA GLN A 92 10.19 4.14 17.66
C GLN A 92 9.14 4.64 16.67
N LYS A 93 9.54 5.59 15.82
CA LYS A 93 8.71 6.06 14.71
C LYS A 93 8.57 4.97 13.65
N PHE A 94 7.35 4.76 13.16
CA PHE A 94 7.11 3.93 11.99
C PHE A 94 7.62 4.65 10.73
N THR A 95 8.45 3.98 9.95
CA THR A 95 8.93 4.45 8.65
C THR A 95 8.53 3.45 7.57
N TYR A 96 8.09 3.99 6.45
CA TYR A 96 7.60 3.19 5.33
C TYR A 96 8.06 3.79 4.00
N LYS A 97 8.00 3.00 2.95
CA LYS A 97 8.38 3.40 1.61
C LYS A 97 7.39 2.86 0.58
N LEU A 98 7.26 3.59 -0.52
CA LEU A 98 6.48 3.17 -1.68
C LEU A 98 7.07 1.87 -2.28
N VAL A 99 6.18 0.94 -2.66
CA VAL A 99 6.54 -0.33 -3.33
C VAL A 99 5.64 -0.65 -4.51
N SER A 100 4.72 0.25 -4.86
CA SER A 100 4.02 0.26 -6.14
C SER A 100 4.67 1.24 -7.11
N THR A 101 4.17 1.30 -8.34
CA THR A 101 4.74 2.14 -9.40
C THR A 101 4.58 3.64 -9.18
N GLY A 102 3.71 4.06 -8.25
CA GLY A 102 3.28 5.45 -8.10
C GLY A 102 2.33 5.93 -9.20
N LYS A 103 1.85 5.01 -10.06
CA LYS A 103 0.98 5.28 -11.22
C LYS A 103 -0.32 4.50 -11.10
N GLY A 104 -1.40 5.08 -11.64
CA GLY A 104 -2.72 4.48 -11.54
C GLY A 104 -3.16 4.31 -10.09
N ARG A 105 -4.10 3.43 -9.85
CA ARG A 105 -4.57 3.03 -8.51
C ARG A 105 -4.08 1.63 -8.20
N THR A 106 -3.73 1.39 -6.93
CA THR A 106 -3.40 0.05 -6.44
C THR A 106 -4.39 -0.39 -5.36
N THR A 107 -4.46 -1.68 -5.08
CA THR A 107 -5.23 -2.22 -3.95
C THR A 107 -4.67 -3.57 -3.48
N CYS A 108 -5.00 -3.94 -2.24
CA CYS A 108 -4.86 -5.29 -1.68
C CYS A 108 -3.48 -5.91 -1.90
N GLY A 109 -2.48 -5.39 -1.21
CA GLY A 109 -1.12 -5.96 -1.29
C GLY A 109 -0.89 -7.08 -0.29
N ALA A 110 -0.15 -8.12 -0.69
CA ALA A 110 0.26 -9.22 0.18
C ALA A 110 1.75 -9.56 0.00
N PHE A 111 2.40 -10.01 1.07
CA PHE A 111 3.76 -10.54 0.98
C PHE A 111 3.76 -11.97 0.44
N LEU A 112 4.78 -12.31 -0.35
CA LEU A 112 5.10 -13.69 -0.65
C LEU A 112 5.95 -14.31 0.48
N LYS A 113 5.86 -15.64 0.62
CA LYS A 113 6.60 -16.38 1.66
C LYS A 113 8.11 -16.37 1.47
N ASP A 114 8.58 -16.08 0.26
CA ASP A 114 10.00 -16.00 -0.09
C ASP A 114 10.73 -14.80 0.54
N LYS A 115 10.00 -13.88 1.20
CA LYS A 115 10.51 -12.66 1.85
C LYS A 115 11.19 -11.67 0.90
N LYS A 116 11.02 -11.82 -0.39
CA LYS A 116 11.65 -10.99 -1.44
C LYS A 116 10.64 -10.27 -2.30
N HIS A 117 9.42 -10.81 -2.38
CA HIS A 117 8.40 -10.31 -3.27
C HIS A 117 7.08 -10.01 -2.54
N ILE A 118 6.30 -9.16 -3.17
CA ILE A 118 4.92 -8.82 -2.83
C ILE A 118 4.05 -9.02 -4.07
N VAL A 119 2.76 -9.17 -3.86
CA VAL A 119 1.74 -9.04 -4.91
C VAL A 119 0.80 -7.90 -4.57
N TYR A 120 0.26 -7.23 -5.58
CA TYR A 120 -0.80 -6.23 -5.43
C TYR A 120 -1.52 -6.05 -6.77
N ALA A 121 -2.77 -5.59 -6.71
CA ALA A 121 -3.51 -5.22 -7.90
C ALA A 121 -3.24 -3.76 -8.28
N SER A 122 -3.21 -3.46 -9.58
CA SER A 122 -2.92 -2.12 -10.08
C SER A 122 -3.53 -1.85 -11.46
N THR A 123 -3.92 -0.59 -11.69
CA THR A 123 -4.39 -0.10 -12.98
C THR A 123 -3.31 0.60 -13.81
N HIS A 124 -2.04 0.56 -13.40
CA HIS A 124 -0.96 1.37 -13.97
C HIS A 124 -0.68 1.10 -15.45
N LEU A 125 -1.07 -0.06 -15.98
CA LEU A 125 -0.95 -0.34 -17.43
C LEU A 125 -2.00 0.40 -18.27
N ALA A 126 -3.14 0.77 -17.69
CA ALA A 126 -4.16 1.55 -18.37
C ALA A 126 -3.87 3.07 -18.39
N GLY A 127 -2.96 3.53 -17.54
CA GLY A 127 -2.56 4.94 -17.47
C GLY A 127 -1.82 5.31 -16.20
N ASN A 128 -1.23 6.51 -16.22
CA ASN A 128 -0.51 7.02 -15.05
C ASN A 128 -1.45 7.64 -14.02
N GLU A 129 -2.59 8.15 -14.47
CA GLU A 129 -3.54 8.91 -13.66
C GLU A 129 -4.41 7.98 -12.80
N CYS A 130 -4.96 8.54 -11.73
CA CYS A 130 -5.97 7.85 -10.93
C CYS A 130 -7.23 7.62 -11.78
N PRO A 131 -7.79 6.41 -11.82
CA PRO A 131 -9.06 6.18 -12.48
C PRO A 131 -10.18 7.00 -11.79
N PRO A 132 -11.18 7.49 -12.55
CA PRO A 132 -12.23 8.36 -12.02
C PRO A 132 -13.05 7.67 -10.95
N VAL A 133 -13.30 8.37 -9.84
CA VAL A 133 -14.15 7.85 -8.76
C VAL A 133 -15.61 8.20 -9.05
N PRO A 134 -16.56 7.26 -8.87
CA PRO A 134 -17.99 7.53 -9.05
C PRO A 134 -18.49 8.66 -8.13
N ASP A 135 -19.29 9.55 -8.68
CA ASP A 135 -19.98 10.58 -7.89
C ASP A 135 -21.09 9.94 -7.04
N ARG A 136 -20.85 9.78 -5.75
CA ARG A 136 -21.81 9.17 -4.80
C ARG A 136 -23.17 9.88 -4.75
N LYS A 137 -23.22 11.19 -5.04
CA LYS A 137 -24.48 11.95 -5.06
C LYS A 137 -25.45 11.42 -6.09
N LYS A 138 -24.95 10.95 -7.25
CA LYS A 138 -25.78 10.31 -8.28
C LYS A 138 -26.46 9.02 -7.84
N TYR A 139 -25.99 8.44 -6.75
CA TYR A 139 -26.47 7.16 -6.21
C TYR A 139 -27.08 7.29 -4.82
N GLY A 140 -27.59 8.50 -4.46
CA GLY A 140 -28.24 8.73 -3.19
C GLY A 140 -27.29 8.66 -1.99
N ASN A 141 -26.03 9.05 -2.16
CA ASN A 141 -24.94 8.96 -1.16
C ASN A 141 -24.66 7.53 -0.65
N LYS A 142 -25.07 6.50 -1.37
CA LYS A 142 -24.71 5.12 -1.05
C LYS A 142 -23.19 4.95 -1.15
N TYR A 143 -22.66 4.07 -0.32
CA TYR A 143 -21.30 3.60 -0.51
C TYR A 143 -21.22 2.81 -1.81
N ILE A 144 -20.40 3.26 -2.74
CA ILE A 144 -20.15 2.60 -4.02
C ILE A 144 -18.67 2.32 -4.11
N TRP A 145 -18.35 1.10 -4.43
CA TRP A 145 -17.01 0.66 -4.72
C TRP A 145 -16.86 0.36 -6.21
N PRO A 146 -16.04 1.13 -6.94
CA PRO A 146 -15.89 0.95 -8.37
C PRO A 146 -15.02 -0.25 -8.69
N ILE A 147 -15.47 -1.07 -9.63
CA ILE A 147 -14.71 -2.19 -10.20
C ILE A 147 -14.13 -1.72 -11.53
N TYR A 148 -12.83 -1.46 -11.55
CA TYR A 148 -12.16 -1.05 -12.78
C TYR A 148 -11.64 -2.29 -13.51
N SER A 149 -12.08 -2.49 -14.74
CA SER A 149 -11.64 -3.62 -15.59
C SER A 149 -10.16 -3.58 -15.97
N SER A 150 -9.46 -2.55 -15.58
CA SER A 150 -8.02 -2.37 -15.78
C SER A 150 -7.16 -2.83 -14.61
N PHE A 151 -7.76 -3.38 -13.56
CA PHE A 151 -6.98 -3.98 -12.48
C PHE A 151 -6.43 -5.34 -12.91
N ASP A 152 -5.13 -5.46 -12.85
CA ASP A 152 -4.38 -6.71 -12.92
C ASP A 152 -3.52 -6.90 -11.68
N ILE A 153 -3.16 -8.14 -11.38
CA ILE A 153 -2.30 -8.49 -10.25
C ILE A 153 -0.85 -8.59 -10.71
N PHE A 154 0.03 -7.91 -9.98
CA PHE A 154 1.46 -7.85 -10.27
C PHE A 154 2.28 -8.39 -9.09
N MET A 155 3.38 -9.07 -9.42
CA MET A 155 4.45 -9.37 -8.48
C MET A 155 5.53 -8.30 -8.59
N ALA A 156 5.95 -7.76 -7.45
CA ALA A 156 7.05 -6.80 -7.37
C ALA A 156 8.08 -7.21 -6.31
N ASP A 157 9.30 -6.73 -6.45
CA ASP A 157 10.30 -6.84 -5.39
C ASP A 157 10.04 -5.81 -4.26
N LEU A 158 10.74 -5.96 -3.13
CA LEU A 158 10.58 -5.05 -1.99
C LEU A 158 11.15 -3.64 -2.26
N LYS A 159 11.69 -3.37 -3.45
CA LYS A 159 12.11 -2.03 -3.90
C LYS A 159 11.05 -1.36 -4.77
N GLY A 160 10.01 -2.11 -5.17
CA GLY A 160 8.92 -1.64 -6.02
C GLY A 160 9.12 -1.90 -7.51
N ASN A 161 10.14 -2.67 -7.90
CA ASN A 161 10.31 -3.07 -9.29
C ASN A 161 9.33 -4.19 -9.62
N ILE A 162 8.54 -4.03 -10.68
CA ILE A 162 7.67 -5.11 -11.19
C ILE A 162 8.56 -6.25 -11.68
N VAL A 163 8.32 -7.44 -11.15
CA VAL A 163 8.98 -8.68 -11.54
C VAL A 163 8.13 -9.44 -12.56
N LYS A 164 6.79 -9.41 -12.38
CA LYS A 164 5.87 -10.17 -13.23
C LYS A 164 4.45 -9.61 -13.15
N GLN A 165 3.74 -9.63 -14.28
CA GLN A 165 2.30 -9.52 -14.32
C GLN A 165 1.71 -10.93 -14.19
N LEU A 166 0.89 -11.16 -13.17
CA LEU A 166 0.32 -12.47 -12.85
C LEU A 166 -1.02 -12.72 -13.56
N THR A 167 -1.83 -11.67 -13.74
CA THR A 167 -3.10 -11.75 -14.46
C THR A 167 -3.09 -10.83 -15.68
N LYS A 168 -3.80 -11.23 -16.75
CA LYS A 168 -3.84 -10.51 -18.04
C LYS A 168 -5.19 -10.66 -18.73
N GLU A 169 -6.11 -11.39 -18.11
CA GLU A 169 -7.44 -11.58 -18.67
C GLU A 169 -8.23 -10.28 -18.62
N PRO A 170 -9.06 -9.98 -19.62
CA PRO A 170 -9.92 -8.82 -19.58
C PRO A 170 -10.86 -8.88 -18.36
N GLY A 171 -10.93 -7.78 -17.62
CA GLY A 171 -11.79 -7.69 -16.45
C GLY A 171 -11.01 -7.22 -15.20
N TYR A 172 -11.70 -7.25 -14.08
CA TYR A 172 -11.14 -6.92 -12.77
C TYR A 172 -10.46 -8.14 -12.19
N ASP A 173 -9.18 -8.05 -11.89
CA ASP A 173 -8.41 -9.02 -11.13
C ASP A 173 -7.74 -8.33 -9.93
N ALA A 174 -8.17 -8.65 -8.69
CA ALA A 174 -7.65 -8.03 -7.48
C ALA A 174 -7.83 -8.89 -6.23
N GLU A 175 -7.58 -8.30 -5.05
CA GLU A 175 -7.83 -8.89 -3.73
C GLU A 175 -7.03 -10.18 -3.48
N ALA A 176 -5.80 -10.20 -3.97
CA ALA A 176 -4.94 -11.35 -3.89
C ALA A 176 -4.42 -11.61 -2.47
N THR A 177 -4.60 -12.83 -1.97
CA THR A 177 -3.94 -13.33 -0.76
C THR A 177 -3.19 -14.63 -1.03
N ILE A 178 -2.21 -14.94 -0.18
CA ILE A 178 -1.27 -16.05 -0.40
C ILE A 178 -1.49 -17.13 0.63
N SER A 179 -1.51 -18.38 0.18
CA SER A 179 -1.62 -19.56 1.06
C SER A 179 -0.48 -19.64 2.06
N PRO A 180 -0.68 -20.25 3.25
CA PRO A 180 0.35 -20.36 4.28
C PRO A 180 1.61 -21.12 3.83
N ASP A 181 1.50 -22.01 2.86
CA ASP A 181 2.65 -22.70 2.27
C ASP A 181 3.38 -21.88 1.19
N GLY A 182 2.76 -20.76 0.75
CA GLY A 182 3.33 -19.81 -0.23
C GLY A 182 3.23 -20.27 -1.68
N LYS A 183 2.41 -21.29 -1.99
CA LYS A 183 2.35 -21.88 -3.34
C LYS A 183 1.14 -21.43 -4.14
N THR A 184 0.09 -21.01 -3.47
CA THR A 184 -1.19 -20.69 -4.08
C THR A 184 -1.59 -19.26 -3.75
N MET A 185 -2.12 -18.56 -4.73
CA MET A 185 -2.77 -17.27 -4.59
C MET A 185 -4.27 -17.46 -4.77
N VAL A 186 -5.10 -16.93 -3.87
CA VAL A 186 -6.54 -16.73 -4.11
C VAL A 186 -6.76 -15.29 -4.48
N PHE A 187 -7.65 -15.03 -5.42
CA PHE A 187 -7.96 -13.67 -5.88
C PHE A 187 -9.40 -13.59 -6.42
N THR A 188 -9.91 -12.38 -6.50
CA THR A 188 -11.23 -12.08 -7.08
C THR A 188 -11.08 -11.66 -8.53
N SER A 189 -11.96 -12.17 -9.42
CA SER A 189 -11.93 -11.88 -10.84
C SER A 189 -13.33 -11.80 -11.45
N THR A 190 -13.49 -10.93 -12.46
CA THR A 190 -14.72 -10.84 -13.27
C THR A 190 -14.63 -11.57 -14.61
N ARG A 191 -13.61 -12.40 -14.83
CA ARG A 191 -13.33 -13.06 -16.12
C ARG A 191 -14.48 -13.92 -16.67
N ASP A 192 -15.32 -14.47 -15.80
CA ASP A 192 -16.49 -15.29 -16.17
C ASP A 192 -17.81 -14.51 -16.01
N GLY A 193 -17.76 -13.16 -15.90
CA GLY A 193 -18.92 -12.26 -15.95
C GLY A 193 -19.45 -11.80 -14.60
N ASP A 194 -19.00 -12.40 -13.50
CA ASP A 194 -19.31 -12.01 -12.13
C ASP A 194 -18.04 -11.96 -11.26
N LEU A 195 -18.17 -11.44 -10.05
CA LEU A 195 -17.06 -11.38 -9.08
C LEU A 195 -16.95 -12.70 -8.34
N ASP A 196 -16.09 -13.56 -8.85
CA ASP A 196 -15.84 -14.89 -8.32
C ASP A 196 -14.41 -15.05 -7.79
N LEU A 197 -14.23 -16.05 -6.94
CA LEU A 197 -12.93 -16.45 -6.42
C LEU A 197 -12.22 -17.45 -7.34
N TYR A 198 -10.93 -17.22 -7.51
CA TYR A 198 -10.04 -18.07 -8.30
C TYR A 198 -8.80 -18.42 -7.47
N LEU A 199 -8.28 -19.63 -7.69
CA LEU A 199 -6.95 -20.05 -7.22
C LEU A 199 -5.97 -20.01 -8.37
N MET A 200 -4.75 -19.49 -8.12
CA MET A 200 -3.62 -19.60 -9.03
C MET A 200 -2.50 -20.37 -8.35
N ASP A 201 -2.01 -21.45 -8.96
CA ASP A 201 -0.73 -22.05 -8.59
C ASP A 201 0.41 -21.12 -9.01
N LEU A 202 1.18 -20.60 -8.07
CA LEU A 202 2.21 -19.59 -8.36
C LEU A 202 3.41 -20.12 -9.15
N LYS A 203 3.58 -21.44 -9.24
CA LYS A 203 4.66 -22.05 -10.03
C LYS A 203 4.24 -22.29 -11.48
N THR A 204 3.05 -22.81 -11.69
CA THR A 204 2.55 -23.21 -13.02
C THR A 204 1.67 -22.15 -13.66
N GLU A 205 1.19 -21.17 -12.87
CA GLU A 205 0.21 -20.13 -13.22
C GLU A 205 -1.15 -20.69 -13.65
N LYS A 206 -1.40 -21.97 -13.36
CA LYS A 206 -2.72 -22.57 -13.61
C LYS A 206 -3.74 -21.89 -12.72
N VAL A 207 -4.82 -21.39 -13.33
CA VAL A 207 -5.96 -20.76 -12.65
C VAL A 207 -7.12 -21.75 -12.60
N THR A 208 -7.83 -21.76 -11.46
CA THR A 208 -9.01 -22.59 -11.23
C THR A 208 -10.08 -21.75 -10.53
N ARG A 209 -11.28 -21.65 -11.12
CA ARG A 209 -12.45 -21.00 -10.49
C ARG A 209 -12.91 -21.84 -9.29
N ILE A 210 -13.29 -21.16 -8.18
CA ILE A 210 -13.75 -21.82 -6.96
C ILE A 210 -15.23 -21.55 -6.70
N THR A 211 -15.69 -20.30 -6.95
CA THR A 211 -17.09 -19.90 -6.75
C THR A 211 -17.75 -19.60 -8.08
N SER A 212 -19.08 -19.65 -8.11
CA SER A 212 -19.88 -19.43 -9.34
C SER A 212 -21.30 -18.97 -9.03
N GLU A 213 -21.59 -18.63 -7.76
CA GLU A 213 -22.88 -18.09 -7.38
C GLU A 213 -22.98 -16.62 -7.78
N LEU A 214 -24.16 -16.18 -8.16
CA LEU A 214 -24.38 -14.78 -8.56
C LEU A 214 -24.22 -13.86 -7.36
N GLY A 215 -23.31 -12.89 -7.45
CA GLY A 215 -23.05 -11.92 -6.42
C GLY A 215 -21.56 -11.59 -6.28
N TYR A 216 -21.19 -10.98 -5.17
CA TYR A 216 -19.81 -10.67 -4.88
C TYR A 216 -19.18 -11.76 -4.00
N ASP A 217 -18.30 -12.53 -4.60
CA ASP A 217 -17.38 -13.44 -3.90
C ASP A 217 -15.97 -12.86 -3.96
N GLY A 218 -15.47 -12.34 -2.84
CA GLY A 218 -14.17 -11.66 -2.85
C GLY A 218 -13.52 -11.53 -1.49
N GLY A 219 -12.32 -10.94 -1.47
CA GLY A 219 -11.57 -10.68 -0.25
C GLY A 219 -11.16 -11.93 0.54
N ALA A 220 -10.94 -13.06 -0.12
CA ALA A 220 -10.75 -14.35 0.49
C ALA A 220 -9.40 -14.51 1.22
N TRP A 221 -9.44 -15.21 2.36
CA TRP A 221 -8.25 -15.54 3.15
C TRP A 221 -8.16 -17.04 3.40
N PHE A 222 -6.94 -17.55 3.37
CA PHE A 222 -6.66 -18.92 3.79
C PHE A 222 -6.70 -19.06 5.31
N SER A 223 -7.21 -20.20 5.80
CA SER A 223 -7.00 -20.61 7.19
C SER A 223 -5.50 -20.82 7.46
N PRO A 224 -5.04 -20.74 8.73
CA PRO A 224 -3.62 -20.89 9.07
C PRO A 224 -3.01 -22.23 8.63
N ASP A 225 -3.82 -23.29 8.54
CA ASP A 225 -3.42 -24.61 8.04
C ASP A 225 -3.53 -24.75 6.51
N GLY A 226 -4.06 -23.74 5.82
CA GLY A 226 -4.23 -23.71 4.37
C GLY A 226 -5.34 -24.61 3.82
N THR A 227 -6.18 -25.21 4.69
CA THR A 227 -7.20 -26.18 4.28
C THR A 227 -8.55 -25.57 3.96
N LYS A 228 -8.77 -24.31 4.34
CA LYS A 228 -10.04 -23.59 4.18
C LYS A 228 -9.81 -22.18 3.64
N LEU A 229 -10.83 -21.67 3.00
CA LEU A 229 -10.97 -20.25 2.67
C LEU A 229 -12.15 -19.66 3.45
N ILE A 230 -12.04 -18.38 3.77
CA ILE A 230 -13.11 -17.53 4.27
C ILE A 230 -13.19 -16.30 3.38
N TRP A 231 -14.41 -15.89 3.00
CA TRP A 231 -14.70 -14.72 2.19
C TRP A 231 -16.05 -14.12 2.54
#